data_be53afcf063ef96687c53a3071bd8a71
#
_entry.id   be53afcf063ef96687c53a3071bd8a71
#
_cell.length_a   1.000
_cell.length_b   1.000
_cell.length_c   1.000
_cell.angle_alpha   90.00
_cell.angle_beta   90.00
_cell.angle_gamma   90.00
#
_symmetry.space_group_name_H-M   'P 1'
#
loop_
_entity.id
_entity.type
_entity.pdbx_description
1 polymer ?
#
loop_
_entity_poly.entity_id
_entity_poly.type
_entity_poly.pdbx_seq_one_letter_code
_entity_poly.pdbx_strand_id
1 'polypeptide(L)'
;MDRKQKTDKDIEAAKQYSFSSFAQFKAVMGTMGYEVFQKDGNVFVKQGGRIQKKLPLTEIETLYKKGYQDKARNRQLRAYLKKYRDVCANKEELQKEMKKNFGVDVVFFGKKDKPYGYMLIDHANKTVIHGARVLAVEELLDFATPELRFDRIEAFIDQLLTLNPKITQGEIFQKLKKQRAYIKKGVIYYDGQSRPLPPFMAKAIDRNNRISFIEKFRPQNAAEVEMLCKVFKVDRPDLVDISTERPPKYADSVGRLHEIFNEPEVKSPRSAMYQEGFIIRQVDDTYYAINFKEHILINLNEEGFDVERVKKKSKKQKRQGVPFKKSKKKTLNPIKSLQRKSHQGLGKLRKEGVGSHSGNREWEVGNKTNYDEVDDGRSLKI
;
A
#
# COMPACT_ATOMS: atom_id res chain seq x y z
N MET A 1 15.57 -9.90 -40.54
CA MET A 1 14.37 -10.47 -41.20
C MET A 1 13.72 -9.36 -42.01
N ASP A 2 13.55 -9.57 -43.31
CA ASP A 2 12.92 -8.56 -44.16
C ASP A 2 11.44 -8.40 -43.83
N ARG A 3 10.90 -7.16 -43.97
CA ARG A 3 9.49 -6.84 -43.66
C ARG A 3 8.50 -7.74 -44.38
N LYS A 4 8.78 -8.11 -45.63
CA LYS A 4 7.94 -9.02 -46.39
C LYS A 4 7.91 -10.41 -45.77
N GLN A 5 9.05 -10.96 -45.39
CA GLN A 5 9.15 -12.26 -44.73
C GLN A 5 8.42 -12.27 -43.38
N LYS A 6 8.47 -11.16 -42.63
CA LYS A 6 7.71 -11.03 -41.42
C LYS A 6 6.19 -11.03 -41.68
N THR A 7 5.76 -10.27 -42.70
CA THR A 7 4.34 -10.22 -43.08
C THR A 7 3.82 -11.60 -43.49
N ASP A 8 4.58 -12.35 -44.28
CA ASP A 8 4.20 -13.72 -44.70
C ASP A 8 4.07 -14.64 -43.47
N LYS A 9 5.00 -14.60 -42.54
CA LYS A 9 4.92 -15.36 -41.27
C LYS A 9 3.69 -15.00 -40.45
N ASP A 10 3.41 -13.71 -40.30
CA ASP A 10 2.27 -13.22 -39.50
C ASP A 10 0.93 -13.61 -40.18
N ILE A 11 0.85 -13.61 -41.49
CA ILE A 11 -0.31 -14.11 -42.25
C ILE A 11 -0.51 -15.60 -41.99
N GLU A 12 0.54 -16.43 -42.12
CA GLU A 12 0.45 -17.86 -41.83
C GLU A 12 0.09 -18.14 -40.38
N ALA A 13 0.59 -17.35 -39.43
CA ALA A 13 0.18 -17.43 -38.05
C ALA A 13 -1.29 -17.07 -37.85
N ALA A 14 -1.79 -16.04 -38.53
CA ALA A 14 -3.20 -15.64 -38.50
C ALA A 14 -4.14 -16.70 -39.09
N LYS A 15 -3.72 -17.40 -40.14
CA LYS A 15 -4.46 -18.51 -40.78
C LYS A 15 -4.67 -19.71 -39.83
N GLN A 16 -3.83 -19.84 -38.80
CA GLN A 16 -3.99 -20.91 -37.78
C GLN A 16 -5.16 -20.66 -36.81
N TYR A 17 -5.71 -19.45 -36.76
CA TYR A 17 -6.85 -19.16 -35.90
C TYR A 17 -8.15 -19.74 -36.48
N SER A 18 -9.04 -20.15 -35.55
CA SER A 18 -10.41 -20.51 -35.92
C SER A 18 -11.25 -19.24 -36.03
N PHE A 19 -11.61 -18.89 -37.27
CA PHE A 19 -12.48 -17.76 -37.60
C PHE A 19 -13.53 -18.17 -38.63
N SER A 20 -14.66 -17.45 -38.66
CA SER A 20 -15.81 -17.77 -39.50
C SER A 20 -16.18 -16.65 -40.48
N SER A 21 -15.39 -15.59 -40.53
CA SER A 21 -15.64 -14.46 -41.41
C SER A 21 -14.36 -13.65 -41.67
N PHE A 22 -14.37 -12.91 -42.78
CA PHE A 22 -13.30 -11.95 -43.08
C PHE A 22 -13.07 -10.92 -41.96
N ALA A 23 -14.15 -10.42 -41.31
CA ALA A 23 -14.04 -9.48 -40.19
C ALA A 23 -13.24 -10.05 -39.02
N GLN A 24 -13.37 -11.35 -38.72
CA GLN A 24 -12.59 -12.01 -37.69
C GLN A 24 -11.12 -12.17 -38.10
N PHE A 25 -10.83 -12.57 -39.35
CA PHE A 25 -9.46 -12.60 -39.86
C PHE A 25 -8.80 -11.21 -39.82
N LYS A 26 -9.52 -10.16 -40.24
CA LYS A 26 -9.08 -8.77 -40.16
C LYS A 26 -8.76 -8.37 -38.72
N ALA A 27 -9.58 -8.79 -37.74
CA ALA A 27 -9.36 -8.50 -36.32
C ALA A 27 -8.07 -9.17 -35.81
N VAL A 28 -7.80 -10.45 -36.17
CA VAL A 28 -6.55 -11.15 -35.81
C VAL A 28 -5.35 -10.42 -36.38
N MET A 29 -5.37 -10.07 -37.68
CA MET A 29 -4.29 -9.32 -38.30
C MET A 29 -4.09 -7.93 -37.66
N GLY A 30 -5.19 -7.30 -37.25
CA GLY A 30 -5.16 -6.03 -36.53
C GLY A 30 -4.39 -6.10 -35.19
N THR A 31 -4.49 -7.20 -34.45
CA THR A 31 -3.70 -7.41 -33.22
C THR A 31 -2.20 -7.58 -33.47
N MET A 32 -1.84 -7.98 -34.69
CA MET A 32 -0.45 -8.08 -35.16
C MET A 32 0.09 -6.79 -35.79
N GLY A 33 -0.74 -5.72 -35.81
CA GLY A 33 -0.36 -4.40 -36.31
C GLY A 33 -0.56 -4.19 -37.83
N TYR A 34 -1.41 -4.97 -38.45
CA TYR A 34 -1.76 -4.82 -39.85
C TYR A 34 -3.15 -4.25 -40.07
N GLU A 35 -3.28 -3.38 -41.06
CA GLU A 35 -4.56 -3.02 -41.66
C GLU A 35 -4.91 -3.97 -42.78
N VAL A 36 -6.11 -4.54 -42.73
CA VAL A 36 -6.56 -5.48 -43.78
C VAL A 36 -7.88 -5.01 -44.38
N PHE A 37 -7.96 -4.99 -45.67
CA PHE A 37 -9.18 -4.63 -46.40
C PHE A 37 -9.38 -5.49 -47.62
N GLN A 38 -10.62 -5.60 -48.05
CA GLN A 38 -11.02 -6.37 -49.23
C GLN A 38 -11.36 -5.40 -50.37
N LYS A 39 -10.88 -5.72 -51.57
CA LYS A 39 -11.22 -5.00 -52.79
C LYS A 39 -11.07 -5.94 -54.00
N ASP A 40 -12.06 -5.91 -54.92
CA ASP A 40 -12.02 -6.66 -56.17
C ASP A 40 -11.62 -8.13 -56.05
N GLY A 41 -12.27 -8.87 -55.12
CA GLY A 41 -12.00 -10.28 -54.84
C GLY A 41 -10.62 -10.58 -54.23
N ASN A 42 -9.91 -9.57 -53.80
CA ASN A 42 -8.58 -9.72 -53.18
C ASN A 42 -8.58 -9.11 -51.75
N VAL A 43 -7.71 -9.66 -50.92
CA VAL A 43 -7.39 -9.17 -49.58
C VAL A 43 -6.03 -8.47 -49.65
N PHE A 44 -6.01 -7.25 -49.20
CA PHE A 44 -4.80 -6.42 -49.10
C PHE A 44 -4.39 -6.29 -47.65
N VAL A 45 -3.12 -6.66 -47.35
CA VAL A 45 -2.49 -6.52 -46.05
C VAL A 45 -1.56 -5.33 -46.07
N LYS A 46 -1.82 -4.32 -45.23
CA LYS A 46 -1.11 -3.04 -45.21
C LYS A 46 -0.46 -2.83 -43.84
N GLN A 47 0.74 -2.27 -43.84
CA GLN A 47 1.43 -1.87 -42.62
C GLN A 47 2.19 -0.55 -42.84
N GLY A 48 2.05 0.39 -41.93
CA GLY A 48 2.71 1.69 -42.05
C GLY A 48 2.35 2.45 -43.32
N GLY A 49 1.09 2.37 -43.78
CA GLY A 49 0.60 3.07 -44.96
C GLY A 49 0.89 2.34 -46.28
N ARG A 50 1.68 1.26 -46.30
CA ARG A 50 2.09 0.54 -47.53
C ARG A 50 1.50 -0.86 -47.57
N ILE A 51 1.05 -1.28 -48.79
CA ILE A 51 0.60 -2.66 -49.04
C ILE A 51 1.84 -3.55 -48.97
N GLN A 52 1.79 -4.55 -48.12
CA GLN A 52 2.85 -5.54 -47.91
C GLN A 52 2.57 -6.82 -48.69
N LYS A 53 1.27 -7.22 -48.77
CA LYS A 53 0.84 -8.44 -49.43
C LYS A 53 -0.55 -8.27 -50.07
N LYS A 54 -0.78 -9.00 -51.17
CA LYS A 54 -2.07 -9.18 -51.78
C LYS A 54 -2.35 -10.69 -51.86
N LEU A 55 -3.54 -11.11 -51.46
CA LEU A 55 -3.97 -12.52 -51.45
C LEU A 55 -5.37 -12.62 -52.10
N PRO A 56 -5.70 -13.71 -52.79
CA PRO A 56 -7.06 -13.99 -53.21
C PRO A 56 -7.98 -14.10 -51.99
N LEU A 57 -9.19 -13.50 -52.04
CA LEU A 57 -10.17 -13.61 -50.95
C LEU A 57 -10.56 -15.07 -50.71
N THR A 58 -10.67 -15.87 -51.78
CA THR A 58 -11.00 -17.30 -51.72
C THR A 58 -10.02 -18.08 -50.84
N GLU A 59 -8.76 -17.72 -50.81
CA GLU A 59 -7.75 -18.33 -49.95
C GLU A 59 -8.10 -18.19 -48.44
N ILE A 60 -8.67 -17.06 -48.05
CA ILE A 60 -9.11 -16.84 -46.69
C ILE A 60 -10.46 -17.50 -46.43
N GLU A 61 -11.38 -17.47 -47.41
CA GLU A 61 -12.71 -18.07 -47.30
C GLU A 61 -12.67 -19.60 -47.11
N THR A 62 -11.73 -20.26 -47.72
CA THR A 62 -11.53 -21.70 -47.55
C THR A 62 -11.16 -22.11 -46.13
N LEU A 63 -10.65 -21.16 -45.35
CA LEU A 63 -10.27 -21.37 -43.95
C LEU A 63 -11.42 -21.12 -42.96
N TYR A 64 -12.57 -20.64 -43.44
CA TYR A 64 -13.70 -20.40 -42.55
C TYR A 64 -14.19 -21.67 -41.88
N LYS A 65 -14.14 -21.66 -40.54
CA LYS A 65 -14.63 -22.77 -39.71
C LYS A 65 -15.97 -22.39 -39.07
N LYS A 66 -16.83 -23.39 -38.82
CA LYS A 66 -18.00 -23.17 -38.00
C LYS A 66 -17.56 -22.55 -36.68
N GLY A 67 -18.25 -21.47 -36.26
CA GLY A 67 -17.83 -20.67 -35.12
C GLY A 67 -17.57 -21.51 -33.89
N TYR A 68 -16.48 -21.20 -33.22
CA TYR A 68 -16.05 -21.83 -31.98
C TYR A 68 -17.14 -21.82 -30.89
N GLN A 69 -17.46 -22.98 -30.33
CA GLN A 69 -18.55 -23.15 -29.39
C GLN A 69 -18.12 -23.83 -28.07
N ASP A 70 -16.94 -23.60 -27.59
CA ASP A 70 -16.56 -24.08 -26.27
C ASP A 70 -17.32 -23.32 -25.18
N LYS A 71 -18.37 -23.96 -24.66
CA LYS A 71 -19.21 -23.39 -23.60
C LYS A 71 -18.44 -23.18 -22.29
N ALA A 72 -17.47 -24.02 -21.98
CA ALA A 72 -16.65 -23.89 -20.75
C ALA A 72 -15.74 -22.67 -20.86
N ARG A 73 -15.06 -22.51 -21.99
CA ARG A 73 -14.20 -21.34 -22.23
C ARG A 73 -15.00 -20.04 -22.28
N ASN A 74 -16.18 -20.05 -22.90
CA ASN A 74 -17.06 -18.87 -22.90
C ASN A 74 -17.51 -18.47 -21.50
N ARG A 75 -17.84 -19.42 -20.62
CA ARG A 75 -18.14 -19.13 -19.20
C ARG A 75 -16.95 -18.54 -18.48
N GLN A 76 -15.77 -19.06 -18.69
CA GLN A 76 -14.52 -18.56 -18.11
C GLN A 76 -14.23 -17.13 -18.59
N LEU A 77 -14.31 -16.87 -19.88
CA LEU A 77 -14.11 -15.53 -20.45
C LEU A 77 -15.15 -14.53 -19.93
N ARG A 78 -16.43 -14.97 -19.80
CA ARG A 78 -17.48 -14.14 -19.19
C ARG A 78 -17.15 -13.75 -17.76
N ALA A 79 -16.66 -14.70 -16.95
CA ALA A 79 -16.26 -14.42 -15.58
C ALA A 79 -15.08 -13.42 -15.52
N TYR A 80 -14.11 -13.55 -16.42
CA TYR A 80 -12.99 -12.62 -16.52
C TYR A 80 -13.46 -11.22 -16.93
N LEU A 81 -14.26 -11.09 -17.97
CA LEU A 81 -14.80 -9.81 -18.43
C LEU A 81 -15.58 -9.09 -17.32
N LYS A 82 -16.50 -9.81 -16.62
CA LYS A 82 -17.26 -9.24 -15.50
C LYS A 82 -16.35 -8.75 -14.40
N LYS A 83 -15.38 -9.59 -13.98
CA LYS A 83 -14.42 -9.23 -12.92
C LYS A 83 -13.63 -7.98 -13.28
N TYR A 84 -13.11 -7.92 -14.51
CA TYR A 84 -12.25 -6.80 -14.91
C TYR A 84 -13.05 -5.55 -15.29
N ARG A 85 -14.29 -5.67 -15.79
CA ARG A 85 -15.23 -4.54 -15.89
C ARG A 85 -15.40 -3.84 -14.53
N ASP A 86 -15.52 -4.61 -13.46
CA ASP A 86 -15.72 -4.06 -12.12
C ASP A 86 -14.46 -3.40 -11.54
N VAL A 87 -13.29 -3.68 -12.09
CA VAL A 87 -11.98 -3.15 -11.63
C VAL A 87 -11.44 -2.06 -12.54
N CYS A 88 -11.69 -2.15 -13.86
CA CYS A 88 -11.16 -1.19 -14.84
C CYS A 88 -12.00 0.08 -14.92
N ALA A 89 -11.35 1.21 -15.21
CA ALA A 89 -11.98 2.50 -15.35
C ALA A 89 -12.71 2.68 -16.68
N ASN A 90 -12.19 2.04 -17.71
CA ASN A 90 -12.65 2.20 -19.09
C ASN A 90 -12.30 0.96 -19.94
N LYS A 91 -12.73 0.99 -21.20
CA LYS A 91 -12.52 -0.12 -22.13
C LYS A 91 -11.04 -0.33 -22.51
N GLU A 92 -10.26 0.74 -22.60
CA GLU A 92 -8.84 0.70 -22.94
C GLU A 92 -8.06 -0.03 -21.85
N GLU A 93 -8.39 0.23 -20.60
CA GLU A 93 -7.81 -0.48 -19.47
C GLU A 93 -8.25 -1.94 -19.42
N LEU A 94 -9.54 -2.22 -19.68
CA LEU A 94 -10.05 -3.59 -19.79
C LEU A 94 -9.30 -4.37 -20.87
N GLN A 95 -9.08 -3.77 -22.05
CA GLN A 95 -8.32 -4.39 -23.13
C GLN A 95 -6.90 -4.76 -22.70
N LYS A 96 -6.21 -3.82 -22.05
CA LYS A 96 -4.84 -4.01 -21.54
C LYS A 96 -4.76 -5.14 -20.53
N GLU A 97 -5.68 -5.16 -19.56
CA GLU A 97 -5.68 -6.17 -18.51
C GLU A 97 -6.05 -7.57 -19.03
N MET A 98 -7.03 -7.66 -19.92
CA MET A 98 -7.41 -8.93 -20.55
C MET A 98 -6.25 -9.51 -21.36
N LYS A 99 -5.55 -8.68 -22.10
CA LYS A 99 -4.35 -9.11 -22.87
C LYS A 99 -3.23 -9.55 -21.94
N LYS A 100 -2.91 -8.76 -20.93
CA LYS A 100 -1.80 -9.00 -19.99
C LYS A 100 -1.99 -10.27 -19.17
N ASN A 101 -3.20 -10.46 -18.63
CA ASN A 101 -3.44 -11.53 -17.66
C ASN A 101 -3.92 -12.85 -18.27
N PHE A 102 -4.53 -12.80 -19.45
CA PHE A 102 -5.15 -13.97 -20.06
C PHE A 102 -4.73 -14.24 -21.51
N GLY A 103 -3.91 -13.37 -22.11
CA GLY A 103 -3.55 -13.47 -23.52
C GLY A 103 -4.75 -13.33 -24.45
N VAL A 104 -5.76 -12.53 -24.05
CA VAL A 104 -6.99 -12.32 -24.82
C VAL A 104 -7.10 -10.85 -25.23
N ASP A 105 -7.10 -10.60 -26.55
CA ASP A 105 -7.38 -9.28 -27.08
C ASP A 105 -8.90 -9.04 -27.17
N VAL A 106 -9.38 -7.90 -26.67
CA VAL A 106 -10.77 -7.45 -26.81
C VAL A 106 -10.80 -6.38 -27.90
N VAL A 107 -11.40 -6.67 -29.04
CA VAL A 107 -11.46 -5.76 -30.18
C VAL A 107 -12.86 -5.19 -30.33
N PHE A 108 -13.06 -3.90 -30.09
CA PHE A 108 -14.34 -3.22 -30.21
C PHE A 108 -14.58 -2.74 -31.64
N PHE A 109 -15.85 -2.72 -32.04
CA PHE A 109 -16.32 -2.25 -33.33
C PHE A 109 -17.27 -1.07 -33.20
N GLY A 110 -17.18 -0.11 -34.09
CA GLY A 110 -18.00 1.09 -34.13
C GLY A 110 -17.23 2.34 -33.77
N LYS A 111 -17.96 3.37 -33.33
CA LYS A 111 -17.36 4.62 -32.89
C LYS A 111 -16.61 4.41 -31.57
N LYS A 112 -15.52 5.17 -31.39
CA LYS A 112 -14.67 5.07 -30.20
C LYS A 112 -15.48 5.17 -28.90
N ASP A 113 -16.43 6.10 -28.86
CA ASP A 113 -17.20 6.37 -27.64
C ASP A 113 -18.48 5.53 -27.53
N LYS A 114 -18.92 4.90 -28.62
CA LYS A 114 -20.13 4.08 -28.68
C LYS A 114 -19.94 2.85 -29.57
N PRO A 115 -19.17 1.84 -29.13
CA PRO A 115 -19.03 0.61 -29.86
C PRO A 115 -20.36 -0.16 -29.84
N TYR A 116 -20.72 -0.77 -30.99
CA TYR A 116 -21.92 -1.58 -31.11
C TYR A 116 -21.66 -3.08 -30.87
N GLY A 117 -20.41 -3.49 -30.73
CA GLY A 117 -20.04 -4.87 -30.51
C GLY A 117 -18.54 -5.04 -30.29
N TYR A 118 -18.13 -6.25 -30.00
CA TYR A 118 -16.72 -6.62 -29.83
C TYR A 118 -16.45 -8.07 -30.20
N MET A 119 -15.18 -8.41 -30.38
CA MET A 119 -14.66 -9.75 -30.49
C MET A 119 -13.60 -10.01 -29.47
N LEU A 120 -13.46 -11.27 -29.05
CA LEU A 120 -12.39 -11.78 -28.22
C LEU A 120 -11.46 -12.63 -29.08
N ILE A 121 -10.18 -12.30 -29.10
CA ILE A 121 -9.14 -13.07 -29.75
C ILE A 121 -8.34 -13.78 -28.68
N ASP A 122 -8.60 -15.08 -28.56
CA ASP A 122 -7.92 -15.94 -27.58
C ASP A 122 -6.66 -16.51 -28.23
N HIS A 123 -5.51 -15.95 -27.90
CA HIS A 123 -4.23 -16.32 -28.48
C HIS A 123 -3.77 -17.72 -28.02
N ALA A 124 -4.14 -18.14 -26.82
CA ALA A 124 -3.78 -19.45 -26.28
C ALA A 124 -4.47 -20.58 -27.05
N ASN A 125 -5.75 -20.41 -27.37
CA ASN A 125 -6.55 -21.40 -28.10
C ASN A 125 -6.61 -21.11 -29.61
N LYS A 126 -6.00 -20.04 -30.07
CA LYS A 126 -6.07 -19.57 -31.47
C LYS A 126 -7.50 -19.50 -31.99
N THR A 127 -8.40 -18.84 -31.24
CA THR A 127 -9.81 -18.75 -31.57
C THR A 127 -10.30 -17.31 -31.54
N VAL A 128 -11.27 -17.01 -32.41
CA VAL A 128 -11.96 -15.73 -32.43
C VAL A 128 -13.42 -15.95 -32.02
N ILE A 129 -13.83 -15.28 -30.95
CA ILE A 129 -15.15 -15.45 -30.34
C ILE A 129 -15.92 -14.14 -30.51
N HIS A 130 -17.16 -14.24 -30.99
CA HIS A 130 -18.06 -13.09 -31.06
C HIS A 130 -18.48 -12.66 -29.65
N GLY A 131 -18.24 -11.38 -29.30
CA GLY A 131 -18.43 -10.89 -27.94
C GLY A 131 -19.85 -11.09 -27.39
N ALA A 132 -20.88 -10.88 -28.20
CA ALA A 132 -22.26 -11.09 -27.79
C ALA A 132 -22.60 -12.54 -27.33
N ARG A 133 -21.78 -13.53 -27.71
CA ARG A 133 -21.92 -14.92 -27.21
C ARG A 133 -21.35 -15.10 -25.79
N VAL A 134 -20.56 -14.15 -25.32
CA VAL A 134 -19.93 -14.17 -24.00
C VAL A 134 -20.62 -13.21 -23.05
N LEU A 135 -20.71 -11.94 -23.43
CA LEU A 135 -21.34 -10.88 -22.65
C LEU A 135 -21.87 -9.80 -23.59
N ALA A 136 -23.04 -9.23 -23.31
CA ALA A 136 -23.56 -8.12 -24.10
C ALA A 136 -22.63 -6.90 -23.98
N VAL A 137 -22.50 -6.11 -25.08
CA VAL A 137 -21.57 -4.97 -25.11
C VAL A 137 -21.96 -3.89 -24.12
N GLU A 138 -23.26 -3.68 -23.93
CA GLU A 138 -23.83 -2.75 -22.96
C GLU A 138 -23.46 -3.15 -21.53
N GLU A 139 -23.57 -4.45 -21.21
CA GLU A 139 -23.16 -4.98 -19.90
C GLU A 139 -21.64 -4.92 -19.72
N LEU A 140 -20.85 -5.09 -20.76
CA LEU A 140 -19.40 -5.00 -20.71
C LEU A 140 -18.91 -3.58 -20.47
N LEU A 141 -19.59 -2.58 -21.03
CA LEU A 141 -19.22 -1.15 -20.95
C LEU A 141 -19.81 -0.45 -19.73
N ASP A 142 -20.61 -1.14 -18.94
CA ASP A 142 -21.15 -0.64 -17.67
C ASP A 142 -20.07 -0.68 -16.58
N PHE A 143 -19.09 0.20 -16.70
CA PHE A 143 -18.01 0.32 -15.73
C PHE A 143 -18.53 0.94 -14.44
N ALA A 144 -18.10 0.42 -13.31
CA ALA A 144 -18.47 0.98 -12.01
C ALA A 144 -17.97 2.43 -11.88
N THR A 145 -18.81 3.30 -11.32
CA THR A 145 -18.42 4.69 -11.03
C THR A 145 -17.30 4.70 -9.97
N PRO A 146 -16.49 5.78 -9.90
CA PRO A 146 -15.47 5.90 -8.86
C PRO A 146 -16.04 5.74 -7.44
N GLU A 147 -17.22 6.33 -7.19
CA GLU A 147 -17.91 6.24 -5.88
C GLU A 147 -18.24 4.81 -5.53
N LEU A 148 -18.89 4.07 -6.44
CA LEU A 148 -19.24 2.66 -6.23
C LEU A 148 -18.00 1.78 -6.00
N ARG A 149 -16.87 2.13 -6.60
CA ARG A 149 -15.61 1.42 -6.38
C ARG A 149 -15.05 1.66 -5.00
N PHE A 150 -15.06 2.91 -4.53
CA PHE A 150 -14.67 3.21 -3.16
C PHE A 150 -15.57 2.50 -2.16
N ASP A 151 -16.88 2.47 -2.38
CA ASP A 151 -17.83 1.75 -1.51
C ASP A 151 -17.50 0.25 -1.45
N ARG A 152 -17.15 -0.36 -2.58
CA ARG A 152 -16.72 -1.78 -2.63
C ARG A 152 -15.39 -2.01 -1.91
N ILE A 153 -14.43 -1.09 -2.05
CA ILE A 153 -13.14 -1.17 -1.34
C ILE A 153 -13.37 -1.02 0.16
N GLU A 154 -14.19 -0.09 0.59
CA GLU A 154 -14.58 0.09 2.00
C GLU A 154 -15.24 -1.16 2.55
N ALA A 155 -16.24 -1.70 1.86
CA ALA A 155 -16.91 -2.95 2.26
C ALA A 155 -15.93 -4.13 2.35
N PHE A 156 -14.95 -4.22 1.45
CA PHE A 156 -13.94 -5.25 1.50
C PHE A 156 -13.00 -5.08 2.71
N ILE A 157 -12.60 -3.84 3.03
CA ILE A 157 -11.80 -3.54 4.23
C ILE A 157 -12.58 -3.90 5.49
N ASP A 158 -13.88 -3.56 5.55
CA ASP A 158 -14.74 -3.89 6.69
C ASP A 158 -14.83 -5.41 6.89
N GLN A 159 -15.03 -6.14 5.80
CA GLN A 159 -15.01 -7.61 5.83
C GLN A 159 -13.69 -8.17 6.34
N LEU A 160 -12.54 -7.58 5.92
CA LEU A 160 -11.23 -8.01 6.41
C LEU A 160 -11.07 -7.75 7.91
N LEU A 161 -11.49 -6.61 8.41
CA LEU A 161 -11.44 -6.24 9.82
C LEU A 161 -12.37 -7.14 10.67
N THR A 162 -13.51 -7.55 10.12
CA THR A 162 -14.45 -8.48 10.78
C THR A 162 -13.89 -9.90 10.86
N LEU A 163 -13.31 -10.39 9.76
CA LEU A 163 -12.74 -11.75 9.69
C LEU A 163 -11.41 -11.88 10.47
N ASN A 164 -10.64 -10.83 10.53
CA ASN A 164 -9.39 -10.77 11.31
C ASN A 164 -9.32 -9.45 12.09
N PRO A 165 -9.78 -9.43 13.36
CA PRO A 165 -9.77 -8.25 14.21
C PRO A 165 -8.39 -7.66 14.50
N LYS A 166 -7.32 -8.39 14.18
CA LYS A 166 -5.90 -7.98 14.34
C LYS A 166 -5.21 -7.63 13.03
N ILE A 167 -5.92 -7.66 11.90
CA ILE A 167 -5.32 -7.39 10.59
C ILE A 167 -4.65 -6.02 10.55
N THR A 168 -3.40 -6.00 10.14
CA THR A 168 -2.58 -4.78 10.04
C THR A 168 -2.80 -4.03 8.72
N GLN A 169 -2.38 -2.76 8.68
CA GLN A 169 -2.40 -1.98 7.43
C GLN A 169 -1.58 -2.64 6.33
N GLY A 170 -0.42 -3.24 6.67
CA GLY A 170 0.43 -3.93 5.71
C GLY A 170 -0.26 -5.14 5.07
N GLU A 171 -0.96 -5.94 5.86
CA GLU A 171 -1.73 -7.09 5.35
C GLU A 171 -2.93 -6.65 4.49
N ILE A 172 -3.64 -5.61 4.89
CA ILE A 172 -4.72 -5.00 4.09
C ILE A 172 -4.15 -4.50 2.76
N PHE A 173 -3.00 -3.82 2.77
CA PHE A 173 -2.31 -3.35 1.56
C PHE A 173 -2.03 -4.49 0.58
N GLN A 174 -1.49 -5.62 1.05
CA GLN A 174 -1.22 -6.78 0.19
C GLN A 174 -2.50 -7.35 -0.45
N LYS A 175 -3.63 -7.32 0.27
CA LYS A 175 -4.91 -7.77 -0.26
C LYS A 175 -5.52 -6.77 -1.24
N LEU A 176 -5.41 -5.47 -0.98
CA LEU A 176 -5.89 -4.40 -1.85
C LEU A 176 -5.05 -4.23 -3.13
N LYS A 177 -3.78 -4.61 -3.10
CA LYS A 177 -2.90 -4.55 -4.29
C LYS A 177 -3.50 -5.27 -5.50
N LYS A 178 -4.23 -6.37 -5.28
CA LYS A 178 -4.94 -7.10 -6.35
C LYS A 178 -6.09 -6.27 -6.96
N GLN A 179 -6.61 -5.29 -6.24
CA GLN A 179 -7.67 -4.37 -6.67
C GLN A 179 -7.11 -3.01 -7.11
N ARG A 180 -5.76 -2.85 -7.20
CA ARG A 180 -5.06 -1.60 -7.54
C ARG A 180 -5.36 -0.46 -6.57
N ALA A 181 -5.79 -0.79 -5.36
CA ALA A 181 -6.05 0.15 -4.29
C ALA A 181 -5.00 0.02 -3.19
N TYR A 182 -4.81 1.09 -2.44
CA TYR A 182 -3.98 1.08 -1.24
C TYR A 182 -4.49 2.09 -0.21
N ILE A 183 -4.06 1.91 1.04
CA ILE A 183 -4.34 2.83 2.13
C ILE A 183 -3.04 3.50 2.56
N LYS A 184 -3.06 4.84 2.68
CA LYS A 184 -1.97 5.62 3.25
C LYS A 184 -2.54 6.70 4.18
N LYS A 185 -2.09 6.72 5.44
CA LYS A 185 -2.51 7.71 6.45
C LYS A 185 -4.03 7.86 6.59
N GLY A 186 -4.76 6.75 6.61
CA GLY A 186 -6.22 6.76 6.76
C GLY A 186 -6.99 7.21 5.51
N VAL A 187 -6.36 7.19 4.34
CA VAL A 187 -6.97 7.53 3.06
C VAL A 187 -6.83 6.37 2.10
N ILE A 188 -7.92 5.99 1.45
CA ILE A 188 -7.93 5.02 0.35
C ILE A 188 -7.53 5.75 -0.94
N TYR A 189 -6.62 5.15 -1.69
CA TYR A 189 -6.20 5.60 -3.02
C TYR A 189 -6.57 4.55 -4.05
N TYR A 190 -7.19 4.98 -5.13
CA TYR A 190 -7.58 4.15 -6.25
C TYR A 190 -7.58 5.00 -7.54
N ASP A 191 -6.85 4.56 -8.57
CA ASP A 191 -6.83 5.17 -9.91
C ASP A 191 -6.65 6.71 -9.91
N GLY A 192 -5.66 7.19 -9.15
CA GLY A 192 -5.37 8.64 -9.03
C GLY A 192 -6.36 9.44 -8.18
N GLN A 193 -7.43 8.82 -7.70
CA GLN A 193 -8.40 9.43 -6.81
C GLN A 193 -8.17 8.98 -5.37
N SER A 194 -8.76 9.70 -4.41
CA SER A 194 -8.63 9.37 -3.00
C SER A 194 -9.91 9.65 -2.24
N ARG A 195 -10.17 8.81 -1.20
CA ARG A 195 -11.29 8.96 -0.26
C ARG A 195 -10.80 8.67 1.15
N PRO A 196 -11.12 9.51 2.16
CA PRO A 196 -10.82 9.19 3.55
C PRO A 196 -11.52 7.90 4.00
N LEU A 197 -10.83 7.08 4.77
CA LEU A 197 -11.46 5.92 5.43
C LEU A 197 -12.50 6.39 6.44
N PRO A 198 -13.60 5.64 6.62
CA PRO A 198 -14.49 5.84 7.75
C PRO A 198 -13.70 5.85 9.07
N PRO A 199 -14.01 6.78 10.01
CA PRO A 199 -13.21 6.97 11.22
C PRO A 199 -13.05 5.70 12.08
N PHE A 200 -14.07 4.84 12.11
CA PHE A 200 -14.01 3.58 12.85
C PHE A 200 -13.01 2.58 12.25
N MET A 201 -12.94 2.48 10.91
CA MET A 201 -11.96 1.63 10.21
C MET A 201 -10.55 2.16 10.42
N ALA A 202 -10.35 3.47 10.28
CA ALA A 202 -9.06 4.10 10.49
C ALA A 202 -8.54 3.85 11.91
N LYS A 203 -9.40 3.99 12.93
CA LYS A 203 -9.09 3.67 14.33
C LYS A 203 -8.76 2.20 14.54
N ALA A 204 -9.53 1.29 13.94
CA ALA A 204 -9.28 -0.15 14.04
C ALA A 204 -7.92 -0.53 13.45
N ILE A 205 -7.59 -0.02 12.27
CA ILE A 205 -6.32 -0.28 11.60
C ILE A 205 -5.14 0.29 12.42
N ASP A 206 -5.26 1.53 12.92
CA ASP A 206 -4.22 2.15 13.74
C ASP A 206 -4.00 1.37 15.05
N ARG A 207 -5.08 0.96 15.73
CA ARG A 207 -5.02 0.08 16.89
C ARG A 207 -4.31 -1.23 16.56
N ASN A 208 -4.66 -1.88 15.46
CA ASN A 208 -4.10 -3.17 15.06
C ASN A 208 -2.60 -3.06 14.74
N ASN A 209 -2.17 -1.98 14.10
CA ASN A 209 -0.74 -1.71 13.88
C ASN A 209 0.01 -1.57 15.22
N ARG A 210 -0.59 -0.91 16.22
CA ARG A 210 -0.02 -0.78 17.56
C ARG A 210 0.04 -2.12 18.29
N ILE A 211 -1.00 -2.95 18.17
CA ILE A 211 -1.02 -4.32 18.72
C ILE A 211 0.12 -5.14 18.11
N SER A 212 0.24 -5.16 16.80
CA SER A 212 1.34 -5.86 16.12
C SER A 212 2.73 -5.35 16.56
N PHE A 213 2.84 -4.05 16.89
CA PHE A 213 4.09 -3.51 17.44
C PHE A 213 4.32 -3.95 18.88
N ILE A 214 3.29 -4.00 19.72
CA ILE A 214 3.36 -4.51 21.11
C ILE A 214 3.79 -5.97 21.12
N GLU A 215 3.27 -6.79 20.22
CA GLU A 215 3.60 -8.23 20.15
C GLU A 215 5.07 -8.50 19.81
N LYS A 216 5.78 -7.56 19.18
CA LYS A 216 7.24 -7.66 18.99
C LYS A 216 8.01 -7.66 20.31
N PHE A 217 7.47 -7.08 21.37
CA PHE A 217 8.06 -7.11 22.73
C PHE A 217 7.91 -8.47 23.40
N ARG A 218 7.09 -9.37 22.85
CA ARG A 218 6.81 -10.69 23.41
C ARG A 218 6.42 -10.65 24.90
N PRO A 219 5.34 -9.95 25.27
CA PRO A 219 4.91 -9.86 26.67
C PRO A 219 4.60 -11.26 27.22
N GLN A 220 5.01 -11.54 28.46
CA GLN A 220 4.90 -12.87 29.07
C GLN A 220 3.66 -13.02 29.97
N ASN A 221 3.06 -11.91 30.38
CA ASN A 221 1.93 -11.90 31.29
C ASN A 221 0.99 -10.71 31.06
N ALA A 222 -0.18 -10.75 31.65
CA ALA A 222 -1.20 -9.71 31.52
C ALA A 222 -0.73 -8.32 31.98
N ALA A 223 0.11 -8.25 33.02
CA ALA A 223 0.63 -6.98 33.52
C ALA A 223 1.55 -6.28 32.50
N GLU A 224 2.40 -7.04 31.83
CA GLU A 224 3.24 -6.52 30.75
C GLU A 224 2.39 -6.05 29.54
N VAL A 225 1.35 -6.82 29.18
CA VAL A 225 0.38 -6.43 28.13
C VAL A 225 -0.30 -5.12 28.50
N GLU A 226 -0.83 -5.01 29.73
CA GLU A 226 -1.51 -3.81 30.18
C GLU A 226 -0.57 -2.59 30.18
N MET A 227 0.66 -2.79 30.65
CA MET A 227 1.67 -1.74 30.67
C MET A 227 1.97 -1.25 29.23
N LEU A 228 2.24 -2.16 28.29
CA LEU A 228 2.48 -1.81 26.89
C LEU A 228 1.23 -1.13 26.29
N CYS A 229 0.03 -1.64 26.54
CA CYS A 229 -1.21 -1.03 26.07
C CYS A 229 -1.40 0.39 26.61
N LYS A 230 -1.08 0.66 27.87
CA LYS A 230 -1.06 2.03 28.44
C LYS A 230 -0.05 2.92 27.72
N VAL A 231 1.16 2.42 27.44
CA VAL A 231 2.22 3.17 26.73
C VAL A 231 1.81 3.49 25.30
N PHE A 232 1.28 2.52 24.58
CA PHE A 232 0.91 2.65 23.16
C PHE A 232 -0.54 3.12 22.93
N LYS A 233 -1.29 3.41 24.01
CA LYS A 233 -2.69 3.87 23.96
C LYS A 233 -3.59 2.89 23.17
N VAL A 234 -3.46 1.60 23.47
CA VAL A 234 -4.31 0.54 22.95
C VAL A 234 -5.42 0.25 23.97
N ASP A 235 -6.67 0.29 23.52
CA ASP A 235 -7.87 0.10 24.32
C ASP A 235 -8.39 -1.35 24.36
N ARG A 236 -7.70 -2.28 23.67
CA ARG A 236 -8.07 -3.68 23.54
C ARG A 236 -6.89 -4.60 23.92
N PRO A 237 -6.52 -4.68 25.22
CA PRO A 237 -5.46 -5.58 25.67
C PRO A 237 -5.77 -7.07 25.41
N ASP A 238 -7.05 -7.41 25.34
CA ASP A 238 -7.55 -8.75 25.02
C ASP A 238 -7.15 -9.25 23.62
N LEU A 239 -6.76 -8.35 22.72
CA LEU A 239 -6.28 -8.71 21.39
C LEU A 239 -4.75 -8.93 21.31
N VAL A 240 -4.01 -8.64 22.37
CA VAL A 240 -2.54 -8.82 22.40
C VAL A 240 -2.21 -10.24 22.83
N ASP A 241 -1.41 -10.95 22.04
CA ASP A 241 -0.98 -12.29 22.37
C ASP A 241 0.11 -12.28 23.46
N ILE A 242 -0.02 -13.16 24.45
CA ILE A 242 1.01 -13.43 25.45
C ILE A 242 1.98 -14.45 24.85
N SER A 243 3.27 -14.14 24.89
CA SER A 243 4.32 -15.00 24.37
C SER A 243 4.87 -15.93 25.46
N THR A 244 5.28 -17.10 25.08
CA THR A 244 6.01 -18.04 25.99
C THR A 244 7.50 -17.78 26.03
N GLU A 245 8.03 -17.00 25.09
CA GLU A 245 9.48 -16.74 24.96
C GLU A 245 9.78 -15.25 25.02
N ARG A 246 10.87 -14.90 25.69
CA ARG A 246 11.42 -13.53 25.68
C ARG A 246 12.06 -13.19 24.32
N PRO A 247 12.18 -11.89 23.98
CA PRO A 247 12.96 -11.48 22.80
C PRO A 247 14.40 -11.98 22.85
N PRO A 248 15.03 -12.30 21.71
CA PRO A 248 16.39 -12.89 21.67
C PRO A 248 17.46 -12.10 22.42
N LYS A 249 17.36 -10.77 22.47
CA LYS A 249 18.31 -9.89 23.15
C LYS A 249 17.92 -9.55 24.59
N TYR A 250 16.95 -10.24 25.17
CA TYR A 250 16.46 -9.92 26.51
C TYR A 250 17.56 -10.10 27.57
N ALA A 251 18.20 -11.26 27.60
CA ALA A 251 19.25 -11.58 28.56
C ALA A 251 20.44 -10.61 28.48
N ASP A 252 20.91 -10.29 27.27
CA ASP A 252 21.98 -9.31 27.05
C ASP A 252 21.58 -7.93 27.56
N SER A 253 20.30 -7.55 27.40
CA SER A 253 19.80 -6.27 27.87
C SER A 253 19.68 -6.19 29.38
N VAL A 254 19.28 -7.27 30.02
CA VAL A 254 19.31 -7.39 31.50
C VAL A 254 20.75 -7.28 32.00
N GLY A 255 21.71 -7.97 31.37
CA GLY A 255 23.15 -7.88 31.68
C GLY A 255 23.68 -6.44 31.62
N ARG A 256 23.38 -5.72 30.52
CA ARG A 256 23.75 -4.28 30.38
C ARG A 256 23.15 -3.41 31.49
N LEU A 257 21.91 -3.68 31.88
CA LEU A 257 21.31 -2.94 33.00
C LEU A 257 22.00 -3.25 34.33
N HIS A 258 22.38 -4.52 34.59
CA HIS A 258 23.16 -4.88 35.78
C HIS A 258 24.51 -4.16 35.83
N GLU A 259 25.22 -4.04 34.71
CA GLU A 259 26.45 -3.26 34.62
C GLU A 259 26.23 -1.81 35.05
N ILE A 260 25.20 -1.13 34.49
CA ILE A 260 24.83 0.25 34.84
C ILE A 260 24.51 0.40 36.33
N PHE A 261 23.79 -0.55 36.92
CA PHE A 261 23.40 -0.47 38.34
C PHE A 261 24.54 -0.79 39.29
N ASN A 262 25.48 -1.67 38.90
CA ASN A 262 26.60 -2.09 39.74
C ASN A 262 27.81 -1.16 39.64
N GLU A 263 27.86 -0.27 38.61
CA GLU A 263 28.96 0.65 38.41
C GLU A 263 28.93 1.79 39.43
N PRO A 264 29.92 1.92 40.34
CA PRO A 264 29.89 2.89 41.43
C PRO A 264 30.03 4.35 40.94
N GLU A 265 30.60 4.56 39.76
CA GLU A 265 30.79 5.90 39.18
C GLU A 265 29.50 6.44 38.55
N VAL A 266 28.50 5.61 38.30
CA VAL A 266 27.22 6.02 37.71
C VAL A 266 26.35 6.75 38.73
N LYS A 267 26.47 8.07 38.75
CA LYS A 267 25.68 8.95 39.66
C LYS A 267 24.17 8.91 39.36
N SER A 268 23.76 8.54 38.15
CA SER A 268 22.37 8.50 37.75
C SER A 268 22.12 7.30 36.79
N PRO A 269 21.76 6.13 37.33
CA PRO A 269 21.44 4.97 36.49
C PRO A 269 20.37 5.29 35.43
N ARG A 270 19.38 6.10 35.76
CA ARG A 270 18.34 6.56 34.81
C ARG A 270 18.95 7.24 33.56
N SER A 271 19.98 8.07 33.75
CA SER A 271 20.63 8.77 32.64
C SER A 271 21.46 7.83 31.76
N ALA A 272 22.16 6.89 32.39
CA ALA A 272 22.95 5.87 31.70
C ALA A 272 22.04 4.91 30.90
N MET A 273 20.93 4.46 31.49
CA MET A 273 19.92 3.66 30.80
C MET A 273 19.36 4.36 29.58
N TYR A 274 19.14 5.69 29.66
CA TYR A 274 18.66 6.45 28.50
C TYR A 274 19.69 6.50 27.36
N GLN A 275 20.98 6.61 27.68
CA GLN A 275 22.07 6.55 26.70
C GLN A 275 22.13 5.17 25.99
N GLU A 276 21.81 4.10 26.72
CA GLU A 276 21.68 2.74 26.18
C GLU A 276 20.33 2.48 25.47
N GLY A 277 19.51 3.52 25.28
CA GLY A 277 18.25 3.43 24.56
C GLY A 277 17.06 2.94 25.41
N PHE A 278 17.22 2.83 26.74
CA PHE A 278 16.12 2.45 27.61
C PHE A 278 15.37 3.65 28.17
N ILE A 279 14.07 3.59 28.13
CA ILE A 279 13.16 4.56 28.71
C ILE A 279 12.47 3.92 29.91
N ILE A 280 12.49 4.60 31.04
CA ILE A 280 11.83 4.10 32.26
C ILE A 280 10.40 4.60 32.30
N ARG A 281 9.47 3.67 32.50
CA ARG A 281 8.06 3.92 32.75
C ARG A 281 7.67 3.31 34.09
N GLN A 282 6.85 4.03 34.83
CA GLN A 282 6.18 3.55 36.03
C GLN A 282 4.71 3.33 35.71
N VAL A 283 4.22 2.17 36.04
CA VAL A 283 2.79 1.84 36.02
C VAL A 283 2.48 1.25 37.38
N ASP A 284 1.58 1.92 38.09
CA ASP A 284 1.33 1.65 39.51
C ASP A 284 2.64 1.72 40.31
N ASP A 285 3.00 0.70 41.07
CA ASP A 285 4.25 0.63 41.84
C ASP A 285 5.38 -0.11 41.14
N THR A 286 5.15 -0.53 39.89
CA THR A 286 6.12 -1.29 39.11
C THR A 286 6.88 -0.39 38.11
N TYR A 287 8.20 -0.57 38.04
CA TYR A 287 9.06 0.16 37.13
C TYR A 287 9.51 -0.74 35.98
N TYR A 288 9.36 -0.22 34.78
CA TYR A 288 9.74 -0.93 33.55
C TYR A 288 10.80 -0.15 32.79
N ALA A 289 11.81 -0.86 32.29
CA ALA A 289 12.76 -0.37 31.30
C ALA A 289 12.32 -0.85 29.91
N ILE A 290 12.16 0.09 28.98
CA ILE A 290 11.64 -0.17 27.63
C ILE A 290 12.70 0.26 26.62
N ASN A 291 13.15 -0.66 25.76
CA ASN A 291 13.92 -0.33 24.56
C ASN A 291 13.03 -0.52 23.33
N PHE A 292 12.59 0.58 22.73
CA PHE A 292 11.70 0.55 21.57
C PHE A 292 12.38 0.01 20.30
N LYS A 293 13.68 0.23 20.17
CA LYS A 293 14.45 -0.20 19.00
C LYS A 293 14.67 -1.72 18.99
N GLU A 294 14.95 -2.29 20.14
CA GLU A 294 15.20 -3.72 20.30
C GLU A 294 13.92 -4.49 20.69
N HIS A 295 12.79 -3.80 20.88
CA HIS A 295 11.51 -4.34 21.36
C HIS A 295 11.67 -5.13 22.68
N ILE A 296 12.36 -4.54 23.65
CA ILE A 296 12.61 -5.16 24.93
C ILE A 296 11.88 -4.43 26.04
N LEU A 297 11.22 -5.20 26.87
CA LEU A 297 10.55 -4.78 28.08
C LEU A 297 11.13 -5.55 29.25
N ILE A 298 11.65 -4.83 30.24
CA ILE A 298 12.23 -5.42 31.46
C ILE A 298 11.47 -4.88 32.66
N ASN A 299 10.91 -5.75 33.49
CA ASN A 299 10.34 -5.41 34.77
C ASN A 299 11.48 -5.27 35.79
N LEU A 300 11.84 -4.03 36.14
CA LEU A 300 12.97 -3.76 37.03
C LEU A 300 12.76 -4.30 38.43
N ASN A 301 11.52 -4.40 38.90
CA ASN A 301 11.20 -4.94 40.22
C ASN A 301 11.38 -6.46 40.25
N GLU A 302 10.92 -7.17 39.23
CA GLU A 302 11.06 -8.64 39.14
C GLU A 302 12.52 -9.08 38.93
N GLU A 303 13.28 -8.31 38.14
CA GLU A 303 14.72 -8.58 37.91
C GLU A 303 15.61 -8.11 39.06
N GLY A 304 15.04 -7.62 40.18
CA GLY A 304 15.77 -7.30 41.40
C GLY A 304 16.59 -6.01 41.36
N PHE A 305 16.29 -5.09 40.46
CA PHE A 305 16.97 -3.79 40.38
C PHE A 305 16.54 -2.84 41.51
N ASP A 306 17.48 -2.05 42.05
CA ASP A 306 17.20 -0.99 43.01
C ASP A 306 16.44 0.16 42.32
N VAL A 307 15.09 0.07 42.30
CA VAL A 307 14.21 1.02 41.66
C VAL A 307 14.25 2.43 42.32
N GLU A 308 14.71 2.55 43.56
CA GLU A 308 14.84 3.86 44.24
C GLU A 308 15.85 4.75 43.48
N ARG A 309 16.90 4.17 42.91
CA ARG A 309 17.92 4.89 42.15
C ARG A 309 17.42 5.47 40.82
N VAL A 310 16.29 4.98 40.31
CA VAL A 310 15.68 5.45 39.04
C VAL A 310 14.46 6.32 39.24
N LYS A 311 13.95 6.52 40.47
CA LYS A 311 12.84 7.39 40.75
C LYS A 311 13.14 8.84 40.34
N LYS A 312 12.19 9.53 39.75
CA LYS A 312 12.30 10.97 39.50
C LYS A 312 12.30 11.72 40.84
N LYS A 313 13.38 12.40 41.18
CA LYS A 313 13.39 13.31 42.33
C LYS A 313 12.29 14.35 42.13
N SER A 314 11.38 14.48 43.11
CA SER A 314 10.30 15.43 43.03
C SER A 314 10.85 16.87 42.92
N LYS A 315 10.18 17.73 42.15
CA LYS A 315 10.60 19.15 41.99
C LYS A 315 10.70 19.91 43.34
N LYS A 316 10.03 19.43 44.39
CA LYS A 316 10.11 20.01 45.73
C LYS A 316 11.49 19.77 46.39
N GLN A 317 12.15 18.66 46.16
CA GLN A 317 13.48 18.38 46.76
C GLN A 317 14.62 19.18 46.08
N LYS A 318 14.42 19.72 44.88
CA LYS A 318 15.42 20.58 44.21
C LYS A 318 15.48 22.01 44.76
N ARG A 319 14.57 22.45 45.61
CA ARG A 319 14.52 23.84 46.12
C ARG A 319 15.14 24.02 47.51
N GLN A 320 15.59 22.98 48.19
CA GLN A 320 16.19 23.08 49.55
C GLN A 320 17.73 23.21 49.56
N GLY A 321 18.38 23.30 48.42
CA GLY A 321 19.83 23.47 48.40
C GLY A 321 20.24 24.70 47.58
N VAL A 322 20.62 25.76 48.30
CA VAL A 322 21.29 27.03 47.93
C VAL A 322 20.36 28.25 47.98
N PRO A 323 20.59 29.18 48.90
CA PRO A 323 19.88 30.47 48.92
C PRO A 323 20.39 31.31 47.73
N PHE A 324 19.46 31.59 46.82
CA PHE A 324 19.72 32.50 45.69
C PHE A 324 19.98 33.90 46.22
N LYS A 325 21.25 34.39 46.13
CA LYS A 325 21.55 35.80 46.33
C LYS A 325 20.86 36.59 45.22
N LYS A 326 19.87 37.41 45.60
CA LYS A 326 19.19 38.36 44.71
C LYS A 326 20.21 39.33 44.13
N SER A 327 20.58 39.17 42.86
CA SER A 327 21.32 40.21 42.14
C SER A 327 20.39 41.39 41.87
N LYS A 328 20.83 42.59 42.23
CA LYS A 328 20.11 43.85 42.03
C LYS A 328 19.82 44.04 40.55
N LYS A 329 18.55 44.15 40.16
CA LYS A 329 18.13 44.57 38.83
C LYS A 329 18.71 45.94 38.50
N LYS A 330 19.61 46.03 37.52
CA LYS A 330 19.93 47.29 36.83
C LYS A 330 18.74 47.64 35.96
N THR A 331 18.10 48.77 36.25
CA THR A 331 17.11 49.40 35.38
C THR A 331 17.77 49.87 34.09
N LEU A 332 17.40 49.28 32.99
CA LEU A 332 17.77 49.77 31.64
C LEU A 332 16.63 50.68 31.16
N ASN A 333 17.06 51.90 30.78
CA ASN A 333 16.20 52.93 30.21
C ASN A 333 15.58 52.51 28.87
N PRO A 334 14.34 52.98 28.55
CA PRO A 334 13.68 52.63 27.27
C PRO A 334 14.32 53.41 26.12
N ILE A 335 14.87 52.69 25.16
CA ILE A 335 15.32 53.26 23.88
C ILE A 335 14.15 53.31 22.91
N LYS A 336 14.03 54.53 22.33
CA LYS A 336 12.99 54.98 21.41
C LYS A 336 12.76 54.05 20.19
N SER A 337 11.50 53.89 19.84
CA SER A 337 11.00 53.37 18.59
C SER A 337 11.59 54.05 17.34
N LEU A 338 12.14 53.29 16.44
CA LEU A 338 12.40 53.73 15.06
C LEU A 338 11.58 52.82 14.12
N GLN A 339 10.59 53.47 13.50
CA GLN A 339 9.85 52.97 12.37
C GLN A 339 10.81 52.64 11.24
N ARG A 340 10.73 51.48 10.63
CA ARG A 340 11.25 51.23 9.27
C ARG A 340 10.20 50.56 8.41
N LYS A 341 10.05 51.22 7.27
CA LYS A 341 9.14 50.97 6.17
C LYS A 341 9.34 49.59 5.54
N SER A 342 8.24 49.06 5.05
CA SER A 342 8.10 47.91 4.16
C SER A 342 9.02 47.97 2.93
N HIS A 343 9.67 46.83 2.65
CA HIS A 343 10.00 46.45 1.27
C HIS A 343 9.72 44.96 1.11
N GLN A 344 8.92 44.66 0.08
CA GLN A 344 8.66 43.34 -0.44
C GLN A 344 9.96 42.65 -0.91
N GLY A 345 10.11 41.38 -0.61
CA GLY A 345 11.16 40.55 -1.15
C GLY A 345 10.90 39.10 -0.81
N LEU A 346 10.59 38.32 -1.82
CA LEU A 346 10.56 36.87 -1.80
C LEU A 346 11.82 36.28 -1.18
N GLY A 347 11.71 35.44 -0.18
CA GLY A 347 12.87 34.80 0.43
C GLY A 347 12.54 33.60 1.29
N LYS A 348 12.75 32.43 0.75
CA LYS A 348 13.16 31.16 1.40
C LYS A 348 12.64 30.89 2.81
N LEU A 349 11.74 29.92 2.90
CA LEU A 349 11.38 29.20 4.12
C LEU A 349 12.62 28.67 4.84
N ARG A 350 12.99 29.33 5.91
CA ARG A 350 13.96 28.85 6.89
C ARG A 350 13.19 28.02 7.92
N LYS A 351 13.63 26.81 8.13
CA LYS A 351 13.19 25.97 9.25
C LYS A 351 13.63 26.63 10.54
N GLU A 352 12.70 27.12 11.33
CA GLU A 352 12.95 27.46 12.72
C GLU A 352 12.31 26.43 13.64
N GLY A 353 13.12 25.84 14.44
CA GLY A 353 13.30 25.91 15.86
C GLY A 353 12.19 25.27 16.66
N VAL A 354 12.43 24.11 16.92
CA VAL A 354 11.97 23.12 17.89
C VAL A 354 11.75 23.69 19.27
N GLY A 355 10.49 23.87 19.64
CA GLY A 355 10.06 24.00 21.04
C GLY A 355 10.05 22.65 21.76
N SER A 356 10.75 22.55 22.87
CA SER A 356 10.91 21.35 23.67
C SER A 356 9.63 20.99 24.44
N HIS A 357 8.90 19.97 24.00
CA HIS A 357 7.89 19.28 24.80
C HIS A 357 8.33 17.84 25.02
N SER A 358 8.92 17.58 26.16
CA SER A 358 9.64 16.35 26.49
C SER A 358 8.76 15.14 26.81
N GLY A 359 7.44 15.24 26.70
CA GLY A 359 6.52 14.16 27.09
C GLY A 359 5.96 13.32 25.97
N ASN A 360 5.86 13.85 24.74
CA ASN A 360 5.17 13.17 23.64
C ASN A 360 6.10 12.64 22.54
N ARG A 361 7.39 13.03 22.53
CA ARG A 361 8.31 12.64 21.46
C ARG A 361 8.71 11.17 21.47
N GLU A 362 8.76 10.57 22.64
CA GLU A 362 9.22 9.18 22.79
C GLU A 362 8.23 8.18 22.18
N TRP A 363 6.96 8.50 22.24
CA TRP A 363 5.90 7.73 21.62
C TRP A 363 5.85 7.94 20.10
N GLU A 364 6.11 9.17 19.61
CA GLU A 364 6.13 9.48 18.18
C GLU A 364 7.29 8.79 17.44
N VAL A 365 8.45 8.59 18.12
CA VAL A 365 9.60 7.88 17.54
C VAL A 365 9.28 6.39 17.28
N GLY A 366 8.62 5.73 18.25
CA GLY A 366 8.19 4.33 18.08
C GLY A 366 7.16 4.17 16.95
N ASN A 367 6.28 5.15 16.80
CA ASN A 367 5.26 5.15 15.75
C ASN A 367 5.84 5.44 14.36
N LYS A 368 6.84 6.34 14.28
CA LYS A 368 7.49 6.66 13.00
C LYS A 368 8.25 5.47 12.41
N THR A 369 8.94 4.68 13.23
CA THR A 369 9.64 3.49 12.75
C THR A 369 8.67 2.43 12.21
N ASN A 370 7.47 2.33 12.78
CA ASN A 370 6.45 1.38 12.29
C ASN A 370 5.82 1.82 10.96
N TYR A 371 5.73 3.13 10.71
CA TYR A 371 5.22 3.67 9.44
C TYR A 371 6.32 3.76 8.37
N ASP A 372 7.57 4.01 8.76
CA ASP A 372 8.71 4.09 7.85
C ASP A 372 9.10 2.71 7.30
N GLU A 373 8.98 1.63 8.11
CA GLU A 373 9.17 0.25 7.62
C GLU A 373 8.14 -0.19 6.58
N VAL A 374 6.95 0.42 6.57
CA VAL A 374 5.90 0.16 5.56
C VAL A 374 6.07 1.05 4.32
N ASP A 375 6.73 2.20 4.45
CA ASP A 375 6.94 3.17 3.34
C ASP A 375 8.25 2.89 2.55
N ASP A 376 9.19 2.11 3.12
CA ASP A 376 10.40 1.59 2.45
C ASP A 376 10.13 0.41 1.49
N GLY A 377 8.87 0.18 1.17
CA GLY A 377 8.48 -0.60 0.02
C GLY A 377 9.01 0.06 -1.24
N ARG A 378 10.28 -0.23 -1.55
CA ARG A 378 11.07 0.12 -2.73
C ARG A 378 10.19 0.53 -3.89
N SER A 379 10.32 1.77 -4.33
CA SER A 379 9.90 2.22 -5.64
C SER A 379 10.38 1.20 -6.67
N LEU A 380 9.51 0.31 -7.08
CA LEU A 380 9.72 -0.46 -8.30
C LEU A 380 9.68 0.56 -9.44
N LYS A 381 10.86 0.97 -9.89
CA LYS A 381 11.05 1.51 -11.21
C LYS A 381 10.58 0.44 -12.18
N ILE A 382 9.52 0.71 -12.89
CA ILE A 382 9.18 0.11 -14.18
C ILE A 382 9.37 1.19 -15.21
#